data_ed1bee1084c5cecf6b199baf3cd9786e
#
_entry.id   ed1bee1084c5cecf6b199baf3cd9786e
#
_cell.length_a   1.000
_cell.length_b   1.000
_cell.length_c   1.000
_cell.angle_alpha   90.00
_cell.angle_beta   90.00
_cell.angle_gamma   90.00
#
_symmetry.space_group_name_H-M   'P 1'
#
loop_
_entity.id
_entity.type
_entity.pdbx_description
1 polymer ?
#
loop_
_entity_poly.entity_id
_entity_poly.type
_entity_poly.pdbx_seq_one_letter_code
_entity_poly.pdbx_strand_id
1 'polypeptide(L)'
;MARPKPTVLLEHTDQSFRSEQILDADAIYAVFYQGTPINLKSFNSLVDSPGAKYKKTSFSNPGHAFNLCERLNTKFNTNEFTVEKLVSGERIEEDFDRGDYSLAQKRA
;
A
#
# COMPACT_ATOMS: atom_id res chain seq x y z
N MET A 1 14.38 -16.47 -9.64
CA MET A 1 13.48 -16.64 -10.77
C MET A 1 12.92 -15.30 -11.21
N ALA A 2 13.00 -15.01 -12.48
CA ALA A 2 12.54 -13.72 -12.98
C ALA A 2 11.01 -13.69 -13.01
N ARG A 3 10.45 -12.54 -12.66
CA ARG A 3 9.01 -12.34 -12.80
C ARG A 3 8.66 -12.15 -14.27
N PRO A 4 7.51 -12.67 -14.70
CA PRO A 4 7.04 -12.36 -16.05
C PRO A 4 6.84 -10.85 -16.20
N LYS A 5 7.06 -10.35 -17.40
CA LYS A 5 6.79 -8.97 -17.69
C LYS A 5 5.30 -8.70 -17.55
N PRO A 6 4.90 -7.64 -16.85
CA PRO A 6 3.48 -7.29 -16.79
C PRO A 6 2.96 -6.85 -18.15
N THR A 7 1.68 -7.09 -18.36
CA THR A 7 1.00 -6.68 -19.58
C THR A 7 0.60 -5.22 -19.47
N VAL A 8 0.85 -4.46 -20.53
CA VAL A 8 0.39 -3.07 -20.60
C VAL A 8 -1.10 -3.07 -20.96
N LEU A 9 -1.92 -2.52 -20.09
CA LEU A 9 -3.37 -2.44 -20.30
C LEU A 9 -3.78 -1.17 -21.01
N LEU A 10 -3.17 -0.06 -20.66
CA LEU A 10 -3.42 1.24 -21.28
C LEU A 10 -2.13 2.02 -21.31
N GLU A 11 -2.03 2.92 -22.31
CA GLU A 11 -0.86 3.79 -22.40
C GLU A 11 -1.31 5.16 -22.87
N HIS A 12 -0.71 6.19 -22.31
CA HIS A 12 -0.95 7.57 -22.69
C HIS A 12 0.38 8.32 -22.76
N THR A 13 0.58 9.05 -23.85
CA THR A 13 1.75 9.91 -24.02
C THR A 13 1.27 11.33 -24.23
N ASP A 14 1.79 12.28 -23.45
CA ASP A 14 1.39 13.67 -23.58
C ASP A 14 2.24 14.41 -24.62
N GLN A 15 1.98 15.71 -24.76
CA GLN A 15 2.67 16.52 -25.76
C GLN A 15 4.15 16.70 -25.45
N SER A 16 4.56 16.52 -24.20
CA SER A 16 5.97 16.59 -23.80
C SER A 16 6.68 15.26 -23.93
N PHE A 17 6.04 14.28 -24.55
CA PHE A 17 6.55 12.92 -24.71
C PHE A 17 6.71 12.17 -23.40
N ARG A 18 6.01 12.60 -22.35
CA ARG A 18 5.91 11.83 -21.12
C ARG A 18 4.86 10.75 -21.31
N SER A 19 5.22 9.54 -20.98
CA SER A 19 4.33 8.39 -21.13
C SER A 19 3.96 7.82 -19.78
N GLU A 20 2.70 7.43 -19.65
CA GLU A 20 2.24 6.68 -18.51
C GLU A 20 1.61 5.39 -19.01
N GLN A 21 1.89 4.31 -18.32
CA GLN A 21 1.36 3.00 -18.67
C GLN A 21 0.62 2.42 -17.48
N ILE A 22 -0.52 1.83 -17.76
CA ILE A 22 -1.24 1.05 -16.76
C ILE A 22 -0.88 -0.41 -17.02
N LEU A 23 -0.25 -1.01 -16.04
CA LEU A 23 0.19 -2.40 -16.13
C LEU A 23 -0.69 -3.28 -15.25
N ASP A 24 -0.91 -4.51 -15.68
CA ASP A 24 -1.63 -5.45 -14.84
C ASP A 24 -0.76 -5.90 -13.68
N ALA A 25 -1.41 -6.40 -12.64
CA ALA A 25 -0.76 -7.03 -11.50
C ALA A 25 -1.56 -8.27 -11.16
N ASP A 26 -0.88 -9.29 -10.66
CA ASP A 26 -1.57 -10.54 -10.32
C ASP A 26 -2.36 -10.42 -9.02
N ALA A 27 -1.98 -9.50 -8.15
CA ALA A 27 -2.63 -9.33 -6.86
C ALA A 27 -2.11 -8.07 -6.18
N ILE A 28 -2.72 -7.72 -5.06
CA ILE A 28 -2.18 -6.74 -4.13
C ILE A 28 -1.55 -7.51 -2.98
N TYR A 29 -0.33 -7.15 -2.63
CA TYR A 29 0.38 -7.78 -1.51
C TYR A 29 0.44 -6.76 -0.38
N ALA A 30 -0.15 -7.10 0.75
CA ALA A 30 -0.28 -6.18 1.86
C ALA A 30 0.31 -6.78 3.12
N VAL A 31 0.86 -5.89 3.97
CA VAL A 31 1.37 -6.31 5.27
C VAL A 31 0.23 -6.25 6.27
N PHE A 32 0.05 -7.34 6.99
CA PHE A 32 -0.97 -7.47 8.04
C PHE A 32 -0.27 -7.71 9.37
N TYR A 33 -0.94 -7.33 10.44
CA TYR A 33 -0.47 -7.63 11.79
C TYR A 33 -1.54 -8.45 12.50
N GLN A 34 -1.19 -9.67 12.88
CA GLN A 34 -2.12 -10.61 13.54
C GLN A 34 -3.43 -10.76 12.75
N GLY A 35 -3.32 -10.85 11.42
CA GLY A 35 -4.47 -10.98 10.54
C GLY A 35 -5.28 -9.72 10.33
N THR A 36 -4.80 -8.58 10.80
CA THR A 36 -5.50 -7.31 10.68
C THR A 36 -4.80 -6.41 9.66
N PRO A 37 -5.54 -5.80 8.73
CA PRO A 37 -4.93 -4.78 7.85
C PRO A 37 -4.44 -3.61 8.69
N ILE A 38 -3.32 -3.02 8.27
CA ILE A 38 -2.67 -2.00 9.08
C ILE A 38 -2.44 -0.70 8.31
N ASN A 39 -2.27 0.36 9.07
CA ASN A 39 -1.65 1.61 8.64
C ASN A 39 -0.30 1.74 9.32
N LEU A 40 0.63 2.38 8.65
CA LEU A 40 1.94 2.63 9.25
C LEU A 40 2.11 4.13 9.43
N LYS A 41 2.11 4.57 10.68
CA LYS A 41 2.27 5.97 11.04
C LYS A 41 3.67 6.18 11.60
N SER A 42 4.35 7.19 11.08
CA SER A 42 5.69 7.54 11.53
C SER A 42 5.68 8.97 12.03
N PHE A 43 6.23 9.21 13.20
CA PHE A 43 6.24 10.53 13.79
C PHE A 43 7.36 10.61 14.83
N ASN A 44 7.73 11.85 15.18
CA ASN A 44 8.69 12.06 16.26
C ASN A 44 7.91 12.33 17.54
N SER A 45 8.11 11.48 18.55
CA SER A 45 7.35 11.58 19.80
C SER A 45 7.73 12.78 20.66
N LEU A 46 8.85 13.44 20.34
CA LEU A 46 9.35 14.58 21.13
C LEU A 46 8.99 15.93 20.51
N VAL A 47 8.74 15.97 19.21
CA VAL A 47 8.44 17.24 18.52
C VAL A 47 7.26 17.05 17.60
N ASP A 48 6.53 18.15 17.36
CA ASP A 48 5.36 18.11 16.49
C ASP A 48 5.68 18.39 15.02
N SER A 49 6.88 18.84 14.73
CA SER A 49 7.24 19.22 13.37
C SER A 49 8.44 18.39 12.89
N PRO A 50 8.37 17.79 11.71
CA PRO A 50 7.17 17.73 10.88
C PRO A 50 6.10 16.83 11.51
N GLY A 51 4.86 16.98 11.07
CA GLY A 51 3.78 16.16 11.58
C GLY A 51 3.91 14.70 11.18
N ALA A 52 2.96 13.89 11.62
CA ALA A 52 2.95 12.46 11.35
C ALA A 52 2.87 12.19 9.84
N LYS A 53 3.52 11.13 9.42
CA LYS A 53 3.48 10.65 8.04
C LYS A 53 2.96 9.22 8.01
N TYR A 54 2.19 8.91 6.98
CA TYR A 54 1.66 7.57 6.79
C TYR A 54 2.38 6.93 5.63
N LYS A 55 2.85 5.72 5.82
CA LYS A 55 3.61 5.01 4.82
C LYS A 55 2.78 3.90 4.20
N LYS A 56 3.09 3.59 2.97
CA LYS A 56 2.40 2.57 2.21
C LYS A 56 2.62 1.19 2.81
N THR A 57 1.56 0.41 2.92
CA THR A 57 1.63 -0.96 3.46
C THR A 57 1.11 -2.00 2.49
N SER A 58 0.70 -1.59 1.28
CA SER A 58 0.24 -2.52 0.25
C SER A 58 0.93 -2.21 -1.07
N PHE A 59 1.19 -3.26 -1.84
CA PHE A 59 2.02 -3.15 -3.03
C PHE A 59 1.55 -4.14 -4.09
N SER A 60 1.77 -3.80 -5.36
CA SER A 60 1.59 -4.77 -6.43
C SER A 60 2.79 -5.70 -6.57
N ASN A 61 3.92 -5.35 -5.99
CA ASN A 61 5.14 -6.16 -6.02
C ASN A 61 5.34 -6.87 -4.69
N PRO A 62 5.32 -8.22 -4.68
CA PRO A 62 5.47 -8.95 -3.42
C PRO A 62 6.80 -8.69 -2.71
N GLY A 63 7.86 -8.41 -3.46
CA GLY A 63 9.16 -8.13 -2.85
C GLY A 63 9.12 -6.93 -1.93
N HIS A 64 8.42 -5.88 -2.33
CA HIS A 64 8.29 -4.70 -1.48
C HIS A 64 7.51 -5.01 -0.20
N ALA A 65 6.47 -5.83 -0.31
CA ALA A 65 5.69 -6.22 0.86
C ALA A 65 6.52 -7.05 1.82
N PHE A 66 7.28 -8.01 1.30
CA PHE A 66 8.14 -8.84 2.16
C PHE A 66 9.23 -8.02 2.84
N ASN A 67 9.82 -7.06 2.13
CA ASN A 67 10.84 -6.20 2.71
C ASN A 67 10.27 -5.37 3.87
N LEU A 68 9.08 -4.82 3.68
CA LEU A 68 8.44 -4.06 4.74
C LEU A 68 8.09 -4.95 5.92
N CYS A 69 7.53 -6.12 5.65
CA CYS A 69 7.17 -7.09 6.67
C CYS A 69 8.38 -7.46 7.54
N GLU A 70 9.49 -7.75 6.89
CA GLU A 70 10.72 -8.12 7.60
C GLU A 70 11.23 -6.96 8.46
N ARG A 71 11.21 -5.74 7.92
CA ARG A 71 11.61 -4.55 8.68
C ARG A 71 10.75 -4.34 9.90
N LEU A 72 9.44 -4.50 9.76
CA LEU A 72 8.53 -4.30 10.89
C LEU A 72 8.70 -5.38 11.95
N ASN A 73 8.86 -6.63 11.52
CA ASN A 73 9.11 -7.71 12.48
C ASN A 73 10.39 -7.46 13.27
N THR A 74 11.43 -6.98 12.60
CA THR A 74 12.69 -6.67 13.27
C THR A 74 12.52 -5.47 14.19
N LYS A 75 11.92 -4.39 13.70
CA LYS A 75 11.80 -3.14 14.45
C LYS A 75 10.94 -3.31 15.71
N PHE A 76 9.85 -4.05 15.60
CA PHE A 76 8.92 -4.26 16.72
C PHE A 76 9.21 -5.54 17.50
N ASN A 77 10.30 -6.22 17.13
CA ASN A 77 10.76 -7.43 17.82
C ASN A 77 9.65 -8.47 17.96
N THR A 78 9.07 -8.82 16.82
CA THR A 78 7.97 -9.78 16.77
C THR A 78 8.07 -10.58 15.47
N ASN A 79 7.25 -11.59 15.31
CA ASN A 79 7.11 -12.32 14.06
C ASN A 79 5.64 -12.36 13.61
N GLU A 80 4.85 -11.41 14.09
CA GLU A 80 3.40 -11.41 13.84
C GLU A 80 2.98 -10.55 12.66
N PHE A 81 3.91 -9.84 12.02
CA PHE A 81 3.64 -9.20 10.72
C PHE A 81 3.75 -10.24 9.63
N THR A 82 2.77 -10.26 8.74
CA THR A 82 2.73 -11.21 7.63
C THR A 82 2.37 -10.49 6.34
N VAL A 83 2.68 -11.12 5.21
CA VAL A 83 2.26 -10.63 3.90
C VAL A 83 1.08 -11.46 3.43
N GLU A 84 0.00 -10.79 3.02
CA GLU A 84 -1.16 -11.47 2.47
C GLU A 84 -1.34 -11.09 1.02
N LYS A 85 -1.66 -12.08 0.21
CA LYS A 85 -1.93 -11.90 -1.20
C LYS A 85 -3.43 -11.73 -1.40
N LEU A 86 -3.84 -10.57 -1.89
CA LEU A 86 -5.24 -10.24 -2.07
C LEU A 86 -5.55 -10.26 -3.57
N VAL A 87 -6.28 -11.28 -4.00
CA VAL A 87 -6.56 -11.50 -5.42
C VAL A 87 -7.95 -11.03 -5.82
N SER A 88 -8.81 -10.74 -4.86
CA SER A 88 -10.15 -10.25 -5.12
C SER A 88 -10.54 -9.27 -4.04
N GLY A 89 -11.55 -8.50 -4.32
CA GLY A 89 -12.00 -7.50 -3.36
C GLY A 89 -13.43 -7.11 -3.64
N GLU A 90 -13.91 -6.21 -2.83
CA GLU A 90 -15.23 -5.65 -2.97
C GLU A 90 -15.15 -4.32 -3.69
N ARG A 91 -15.91 -4.18 -4.76
CA ARG A 91 -15.97 -2.90 -5.48
C ARG A 91 -16.79 -1.91 -4.68
N ILE A 92 -16.20 -0.77 -4.41
CA ILE A 92 -16.87 0.31 -3.69
C ILE A 92 -17.41 1.29 -4.72
N GLU A 93 -18.73 1.54 -4.65
CA GLU A 93 -19.38 2.48 -5.55
C GLU A 93 -19.24 3.90 -5.03
N GLU A 94 -19.43 4.89 -5.90
CA GLU A 94 -19.25 6.28 -5.54
C GLU A 94 -20.18 6.74 -4.44
N ASP A 95 -21.38 6.18 -4.37
CA ASP A 95 -22.33 6.53 -3.33
C ASP A 95 -22.05 5.86 -2.00
N PHE A 96 -21.06 4.95 -1.98
CA PHE A 96 -20.58 4.42 -0.71
C PHE A 96 -20.06 5.58 0.12
N ASP A 97 -20.27 5.53 1.44
CA ASP A 97 -20.08 6.65 2.34
C ASP A 97 -18.65 7.18 2.35
N ARG A 98 -18.31 7.97 1.35
CA ARG A 98 -16.98 8.55 1.23
C ARG A 98 -16.71 9.59 2.30
N GLY A 99 -17.77 10.20 2.82
CA GLY A 99 -17.64 11.19 3.87
C GLY A 99 -16.97 10.63 5.11
N ASP A 100 -17.37 9.43 5.51
CA ASP A 100 -16.78 8.77 6.67
C ASP A 100 -15.31 8.49 6.46
N TYR A 101 -14.95 8.02 5.28
CA TYR A 101 -13.56 7.74 4.97
C TYR A 101 -12.73 9.01 4.95
N SER A 102 -13.27 10.09 4.38
CA SER A 102 -12.57 11.35 4.35
C SER A 102 -12.31 11.89 5.74
N LEU A 103 -13.31 11.82 6.62
CA LEU A 103 -13.17 12.26 7.99
C LEU A 103 -12.12 11.46 8.74
N ALA A 104 -12.11 10.15 8.55
CA ALA A 104 -11.11 9.30 9.18
C ALA A 104 -9.71 9.68 8.73
N GLN A 105 -9.53 9.95 7.45
CA GLN A 105 -8.24 10.37 6.92
C GLN A 105 -7.78 11.70 7.49
N LYS A 106 -8.70 12.63 7.63
CA LYS A 106 -8.36 13.96 8.15
C LYS A 106 -7.99 13.92 9.61
N ARG A 107 -8.57 13.02 10.35
CA ARG A 107 -8.29 12.88 11.78
C ARG A 107 -7.04 12.09 12.06
N ALA A 108 -6.61 11.31 11.10
CA ALA A 108 -5.40 10.51 11.22
C ALA A 108 -4.12 11.34 11.11
#